data_5fc0ff6dc50794cc8c23ca8e09f5e8f8
#
_entry.id   5fc0ff6dc50794cc8c23ca8e09f5e8f8
#
_cell.length_a   1.000
_cell.length_b   1.000
_cell.length_c   1.000
_cell.angle_alpha   90.00
_cell.angle_beta   90.00
_cell.angle_gamma   90.00
#
_symmetry.space_group_name_H-M   'P 1'
#
loop_
_entity.id
_entity.type
_entity.pdbx_description
1 polymer ?
#
loop_
_entity_poly.entity_id
_entity_poly.type
_entity_poly.pdbx_seq_one_letter_code
_entity_poly.pdbx_strand_id
1 'polypeptide(L)'
;ATVSAASGADIDKVIFDAMHALEAKREQLGLPSSDTEISASCPPYDEEARSLAVVIKNRNGLHVRPASRLVYTLSTFNADMLLEKNGKCVTPESINQIALLQVRYNDTLRLIAKGPEAEEALIAFRQLAEDNFGETEEVAPPTLRPVPPVSGKAFYYQPVLCTVQAKSTLTVEEEQERLRQAIDFTLLDLMTLTAKAETSGLDDIAAIFSGHHTLLDDPELLAAASELLQHEHCTAEYAWQQVLKELSQQYQQL
;
A
#
# COMPACT_ATOMS: atom_id res chain seq x y z
N ALA A 1 12.18 -2.27 27.73
CA ALA A 1 10.74 -2.54 27.58
C ALA A 1 10.31 -3.76 28.43
N THR A 2 10.88 -4.93 28.23
CA THR A 2 10.53 -6.16 29.01
C THR A 2 10.78 -5.99 30.51
N VAL A 3 11.84 -5.33 30.93
CA VAL A 3 12.14 -5.06 32.35
C VAL A 3 11.16 -4.06 32.92
N SER A 4 10.82 -3.00 32.19
CA SER A 4 9.88 -1.96 32.61
C SER A 4 8.46 -2.53 32.74
N ALA A 5 8.04 -3.39 31.81
CA ALA A 5 6.76 -4.08 31.90
C ALA A 5 6.68 -5.04 33.09
N ALA A 6 7.74 -5.79 33.37
CA ALA A 6 7.83 -6.70 34.53
C ALA A 6 7.83 -5.97 35.88
N SER A 7 8.27 -4.71 35.94
CA SER A 7 8.27 -3.86 37.14
C SER A 7 6.94 -3.11 37.36
N GLY A 8 5.92 -3.34 36.54
CA GLY A 8 4.62 -2.68 36.67
C GLY A 8 4.62 -1.20 36.25
N ALA A 9 5.53 -0.81 35.37
CA ALA A 9 5.58 0.55 34.84
C ALA A 9 4.36 0.82 33.95
N ASP A 10 3.94 2.09 33.91
CA ASP A 10 2.87 2.55 33.05
C ASP A 10 3.20 2.28 31.58
N ILE A 11 2.18 2.05 30.75
CA ILE A 11 2.31 1.66 29.34
C ILE A 11 3.11 2.69 28.53
N ASP A 12 2.94 3.99 28.83
CA ASP A 12 3.68 5.07 28.18
C ASP A 12 5.18 5.00 28.47
N LYS A 13 5.54 4.61 29.70
CA LYS A 13 6.94 4.40 30.09
C LYS A 13 7.54 3.15 29.43
N VAL A 14 6.75 2.08 29.28
CA VAL A 14 7.19 0.87 28.57
C VAL A 14 7.44 1.16 27.09
N ILE A 15 6.57 1.96 26.46
CA ILE A 15 6.73 2.41 25.07
C ILE A 15 7.97 3.29 24.93
N PHE A 16 8.14 4.27 25.81
CA PHE A 16 9.30 5.16 25.81
C PHE A 16 10.62 4.40 25.95
N ASP A 17 10.72 3.48 26.92
CA ASP A 17 11.90 2.64 27.14
C ASP A 17 12.17 1.71 25.94
N ALA A 18 11.12 1.24 25.27
CA ALA A 18 11.24 0.41 24.05
C ALA A 18 11.82 1.22 22.90
N MET A 19 11.32 2.42 22.69
CA MET A 19 11.79 3.31 21.61
C MET A 19 13.26 3.73 21.85
N HIS A 20 13.61 4.12 23.08
CA HIS A 20 14.97 4.49 23.42
C HIS A 20 15.98 3.33 23.27
N ALA A 21 15.58 2.11 23.64
CA ALA A 21 16.41 0.93 23.46
C ALA A 21 16.59 0.57 21.98
N LEU A 22 15.58 0.83 21.14
CA LEU A 22 15.65 0.63 19.70
C LEU A 22 16.61 1.64 19.04
N GLU A 23 16.53 2.91 19.42
CA GLU A 23 17.44 3.96 18.94
C GLU A 23 18.91 3.67 19.30
N ALA A 24 19.19 3.32 20.56
CA ALA A 24 20.53 2.95 21.00
C ALA A 24 21.08 1.74 20.23
N LYS A 25 20.22 0.80 19.84
CA LYS A 25 20.64 -0.38 19.08
C LYS A 25 20.84 -0.07 17.59
N ARG A 26 20.10 0.88 17.03
CA ARG A 26 20.30 1.39 15.66
C ARG A 26 21.64 2.11 15.54
N GLU A 27 21.97 2.93 16.52
CA GLU A 27 23.26 3.65 16.61
C GLU A 27 24.44 2.68 16.72
N GLN A 28 24.33 1.61 17.52
CA GLN A 28 25.33 0.54 17.60
C GLN A 28 25.52 -0.24 16.30
N LEU A 29 24.49 -0.35 15.48
CA LEU A 29 24.53 -1.09 14.20
C LEU A 29 24.93 -0.20 13.03
N GLY A 30 25.18 1.12 13.24
CA GLY A 30 25.52 2.07 12.17
C GLY A 30 24.39 2.26 11.16
N LEU A 31 23.14 1.96 11.56
CA LEU A 31 21.97 2.20 10.72
C LEU A 31 21.63 3.69 10.77
N PRO A 32 21.30 4.31 9.63
CA PRO A 32 20.92 5.71 9.60
C PRO A 32 19.72 5.94 10.53
N SER A 33 19.74 7.08 11.23
CA SER A 33 18.60 7.55 12.01
C SER A 33 17.34 7.55 11.15
N SER A 34 16.20 7.26 11.78
CA SER A 34 14.87 7.17 11.12
C SER A 34 14.37 8.49 10.50
N ASP A 35 15.22 9.50 10.47
CA ASP A 35 15.01 10.77 9.78
C ASP A 35 15.45 10.76 8.31
N THR A 36 15.48 9.57 7.66
CA THR A 36 15.34 9.59 6.22
C THR A 36 13.88 9.95 5.97
N GLU A 37 13.62 11.25 6.11
CA GLU A 37 12.45 11.91 5.57
C GLU A 37 12.29 11.40 4.14
N ILE A 38 11.20 10.66 3.90
CA ILE A 38 10.53 10.72 2.61
C ILE A 38 9.99 12.16 2.60
N SER A 39 10.89 13.09 2.28
CA SER A 39 10.61 14.52 2.19
C SER A 39 10.03 14.78 0.80
N ALA A 40 8.87 14.21 0.55
CA ALA A 40 7.95 14.86 -0.35
C ALA A 40 7.16 15.87 0.49
N SER A 41 7.85 16.96 0.86
CA SER A 41 7.12 18.15 1.28
C SER A 41 6.21 18.53 0.12
N CYS A 42 4.91 18.72 0.40
CA CYS A 42 3.97 19.14 -0.62
C CYS A 42 4.57 20.32 -1.39
N PRO A 43 4.55 20.29 -2.73
CA PRO A 43 4.98 21.44 -3.52
C PRO A 43 4.14 22.65 -3.08
N PRO A 44 4.70 23.87 -3.12
CA PRO A 44 3.96 25.08 -2.82
C PRO A 44 2.69 25.09 -3.67
N TYR A 45 1.54 25.34 -3.03
CA TYR A 45 0.25 25.36 -3.71
C TYR A 45 0.29 26.38 -4.85
N ASP A 46 -0.01 25.93 -6.05
CA ASP A 46 -0.27 26.79 -7.18
C ASP A 46 -1.59 27.55 -6.92
N GLU A 47 -1.66 28.85 -7.27
CA GLU A 47 -2.87 29.67 -7.08
C GLU A 47 -4.10 29.12 -7.81
N GLU A 48 -3.90 28.26 -8.83
CA GLU A 48 -4.95 27.58 -9.59
C GLU A 48 -5.41 26.26 -8.98
N ALA A 49 -4.68 25.70 -8.01
CA ALA A 49 -5.03 24.43 -7.40
C ALA A 49 -6.19 24.58 -6.41
N ARG A 50 -7.17 23.67 -6.51
CA ARG A 50 -8.27 23.55 -5.55
C ARG A 50 -8.02 22.41 -4.60
N SER A 51 -8.55 22.47 -3.40
CA SER A 51 -8.41 21.38 -2.44
C SER A 51 -9.65 21.13 -1.61
N LEU A 52 -9.81 19.89 -1.19
CA LEU A 52 -10.87 19.45 -0.28
C LEU A 52 -10.27 18.51 0.77
N ALA A 53 -10.58 18.77 2.04
CA ALA A 53 -10.20 17.91 3.14
C ALA A 53 -11.42 17.14 3.67
N VAL A 54 -11.22 15.85 3.96
CA VAL A 54 -12.24 14.96 4.53
C VAL A 54 -11.68 14.26 5.76
N VAL A 55 -12.54 13.90 6.71
CA VAL A 55 -12.18 13.09 7.87
C VAL A 55 -12.51 11.64 7.56
N ILE A 56 -11.55 10.75 7.76
CA ILE A 56 -11.70 9.32 7.49
C ILE A 56 -12.50 8.66 8.60
N LYS A 57 -13.65 8.08 8.25
CA LYS A 57 -14.54 7.39 9.18
C LYS A 57 -14.38 5.87 9.18
N ASN A 58 -13.59 5.33 8.24
CA ASN A 58 -13.28 3.92 8.15
C ASN A 58 -12.52 3.45 9.39
N ARG A 59 -13.06 2.49 10.14
CA ARG A 59 -12.47 1.98 11.40
C ARG A 59 -11.02 1.50 11.24
N ASN A 60 -10.73 0.85 10.11
CA ASN A 60 -9.41 0.32 9.80
C ASN A 60 -8.57 1.29 8.96
N GLY A 61 -9.01 2.56 8.82
CA GLY A 61 -8.38 3.54 7.94
C GLY A 61 -8.50 3.19 6.46
N LEU A 62 -7.64 3.78 5.62
CA LEU A 62 -7.58 3.47 4.20
C LEU A 62 -6.65 2.27 3.95
N HIS A 63 -7.12 1.06 4.29
CA HIS A 63 -6.44 -0.17 3.87
C HIS A 63 -6.70 -0.49 2.39
N VAL A 64 -6.20 -1.61 1.87
CA VAL A 64 -6.19 -1.93 0.43
C VAL A 64 -7.55 -1.74 -0.25
N ARG A 65 -8.67 -2.21 0.34
CA ARG A 65 -10.01 -2.13 -0.27
C ARG A 65 -10.51 -0.69 -0.49
N PRO A 66 -10.60 0.17 0.54
CA PRO A 66 -10.99 1.57 0.35
C PRO A 66 -9.96 2.36 -0.48
N ALA A 67 -8.65 2.05 -0.37
CA ALA A 67 -7.62 2.69 -1.17
C ALA A 67 -7.75 2.33 -2.66
N SER A 68 -8.02 1.07 -3.02
CA SER A 68 -8.29 0.66 -4.41
C SER A 68 -9.46 1.42 -5.00
N ARG A 69 -10.55 1.59 -4.23
CA ARG A 69 -11.71 2.33 -4.70
C ARG A 69 -11.42 3.81 -4.91
N LEU A 70 -10.59 4.40 -4.05
CA LEU A 70 -10.11 5.77 -4.20
C LEU A 70 -9.28 5.93 -5.48
N VAL A 71 -8.28 5.07 -5.70
CA VAL A 71 -7.45 5.04 -6.91
C VAL A 71 -8.33 4.93 -8.16
N TYR A 72 -9.19 3.90 -8.20
CA TYR A 72 -10.08 3.66 -9.35
C TYR A 72 -10.96 4.87 -9.67
N THR A 73 -11.57 5.49 -8.65
CA THR A 73 -12.46 6.63 -8.87
C THR A 73 -11.68 7.86 -9.36
N LEU A 74 -10.53 8.16 -8.76
CA LEU A 74 -9.76 9.35 -9.13
C LEU A 74 -9.05 9.20 -10.48
N SER A 75 -8.65 8.00 -10.88
CA SER A 75 -8.01 7.75 -12.19
C SER A 75 -8.90 8.03 -13.40
N THR A 76 -10.21 8.21 -13.20
CA THR A 76 -11.15 8.54 -14.29
C THR A 76 -11.14 10.01 -14.68
N PHE A 77 -10.52 10.89 -13.87
CA PHE A 77 -10.53 12.34 -14.10
C PHE A 77 -9.23 12.84 -14.72
N ASN A 78 -9.37 13.73 -15.68
CA ASN A 78 -8.21 14.41 -16.30
C ASN A 78 -7.82 15.65 -15.45
N ALA A 79 -7.09 15.40 -14.38
CA ALA A 79 -6.58 16.42 -13.46
C ALA A 79 -5.28 15.96 -12.82
N ASP A 80 -4.37 16.91 -12.57
CA ASP A 80 -3.20 16.66 -11.75
C ASP A 80 -3.62 16.64 -10.27
N MET A 81 -3.40 15.53 -9.59
CA MET A 81 -3.91 15.32 -8.25
C MET A 81 -2.82 14.89 -7.27
N LEU A 82 -2.94 15.36 -6.02
CA LEU A 82 -2.13 14.93 -4.90
C LEU A 82 -3.01 14.67 -3.67
N LEU A 83 -2.71 13.62 -2.95
CA LEU A 83 -3.26 13.33 -1.63
C LEU A 83 -2.28 13.81 -0.57
N GLU A 84 -2.76 14.59 0.37
CA GLU A 84 -1.95 15.15 1.46
C GLU A 84 -2.47 14.68 2.81
N LYS A 85 -1.53 14.23 3.65
CA LYS A 85 -1.74 13.97 5.07
C LYS A 85 -0.55 14.46 5.89
N ASN A 86 -0.79 15.35 6.85
CA ASN A 86 0.23 15.85 7.77
C ASN A 86 1.49 16.41 7.07
N GLY A 87 1.31 17.08 5.92
CA GLY A 87 2.40 17.65 5.14
C GLY A 87 3.12 16.67 4.21
N LYS A 88 2.75 15.38 4.20
CA LYS A 88 3.21 14.40 3.22
C LYS A 88 2.24 14.34 2.06
N CYS A 89 2.76 14.40 0.83
CA CYS A 89 1.98 14.32 -0.39
C CYS A 89 2.34 13.08 -1.20
N VAL A 90 1.33 12.43 -1.78
CA VAL A 90 1.50 11.29 -2.70
C VAL A 90 0.55 11.45 -3.88
N THR A 91 0.85 10.77 -5.00
CA THR A 91 -0.08 10.66 -6.11
C THR A 91 -1.23 9.71 -5.77
N PRO A 92 -2.49 10.03 -6.14
CA PRO A 92 -3.61 9.11 -5.97
C PRO A 92 -3.61 7.94 -6.97
N GLU A 93 -2.66 7.87 -7.88
CA GLU A 93 -2.55 6.79 -8.88
C GLU A 93 -1.89 5.55 -8.29
N SER A 94 -1.06 5.70 -7.25
CA SER A 94 -0.36 4.61 -6.61
C SER A 94 -1.02 4.21 -5.29
N ILE A 95 -1.55 2.99 -5.23
CA ILE A 95 -2.12 2.43 -4.01
C ILE A 95 -1.03 2.19 -2.95
N ASN A 96 0.19 1.86 -3.37
CA ASN A 96 1.32 1.65 -2.48
C ASN A 96 1.73 2.96 -1.81
N GLN A 97 1.75 4.07 -2.53
CA GLN A 97 2.00 5.39 -1.96
C GLN A 97 0.91 5.82 -0.97
N ILE A 98 -0.36 5.56 -1.29
CA ILE A 98 -1.48 5.82 -0.37
C ILE A 98 -1.33 5.01 0.93
N ALA A 99 -0.92 3.74 0.83
CA ALA A 99 -0.67 2.90 2.00
C ALA A 99 0.45 3.46 2.89
N LEU A 100 1.51 4.04 2.29
CA LEU A 100 2.61 4.68 3.01
C LEU A 100 2.20 5.96 3.76
N LEU A 101 1.07 6.61 3.40
CA LEU A 101 0.49 7.70 4.20
C LEU A 101 -0.08 7.22 5.53
N GLN A 102 -0.31 5.92 5.73
CA GLN A 102 -0.88 5.35 6.95
C GLN A 102 -2.15 6.06 7.40
N VAL A 103 -3.10 6.24 6.50
CA VAL A 103 -4.33 6.97 6.81
C VAL A 103 -5.21 6.12 7.72
N ARG A 104 -5.42 6.59 8.96
CA ARG A 104 -6.15 5.88 10.04
C ARG A 104 -7.53 6.51 10.27
N TYR A 105 -8.31 5.85 11.12
CA TYR A 105 -9.58 6.39 11.62
C TYR A 105 -9.39 7.77 12.26
N ASN A 106 -10.26 8.72 11.93
CA ASN A 106 -10.23 10.12 12.33
C ASN A 106 -9.07 10.95 11.76
N ASP A 107 -8.24 10.43 10.89
CA ASP A 107 -7.27 11.25 10.19
C ASP A 107 -7.96 12.18 9.19
N THR A 108 -7.34 13.32 8.95
CA THR A 108 -7.75 14.22 7.88
C THR A 108 -6.93 13.92 6.64
N LEU A 109 -7.60 13.58 5.54
CA LEU A 109 -7.01 13.40 4.23
C LEU A 109 -7.47 14.54 3.33
N ARG A 110 -6.54 15.17 2.63
CA ARG A 110 -6.82 16.27 1.70
C ARG A 110 -6.50 15.84 0.28
N LEU A 111 -7.43 16.05 -0.63
CA LEU A 111 -7.18 15.97 -2.06
C LEU A 111 -6.93 17.39 -2.59
N ILE A 112 -5.85 17.54 -3.33
CA ILE A 112 -5.47 18.74 -4.06
C ILE A 112 -5.57 18.38 -5.54
N ALA A 113 -6.27 19.19 -6.31
CA ALA A 113 -6.50 18.93 -7.72
C ALA A 113 -6.33 20.20 -8.55
N LYS A 114 -5.72 20.06 -9.73
CA LYS A 114 -5.55 21.11 -10.75
C LYS A 114 -5.85 20.53 -12.12
N GLY A 115 -6.50 21.28 -12.96
CA GLY A 115 -6.82 20.88 -14.33
C GLY A 115 -8.30 21.01 -14.67
N PRO A 116 -8.69 20.57 -15.88
CA PRO A 116 -10.04 20.80 -16.39
C PRO A 116 -11.13 20.08 -15.58
N GLU A 117 -10.84 18.92 -14.99
CA GLU A 117 -11.82 18.11 -14.23
C GLU A 117 -11.50 18.10 -12.72
N ALA A 118 -10.74 19.10 -12.23
CA ALA A 118 -10.35 19.18 -10.82
C ALA A 118 -11.55 19.30 -9.88
N GLU A 119 -12.61 20.04 -10.26
CA GLU A 119 -13.78 20.22 -9.43
C GLU A 119 -14.61 18.94 -9.33
N GLU A 120 -14.78 18.24 -10.44
CA GLU A 120 -15.46 16.95 -10.51
C GLU A 120 -14.73 15.89 -9.67
N ALA A 121 -13.41 15.86 -9.73
CA ALA A 121 -12.58 14.97 -8.91
C ALA A 121 -12.76 15.24 -7.40
N LEU A 122 -12.82 16.51 -6.98
CA LEU A 122 -13.08 16.89 -5.59
C LEU A 122 -14.49 16.49 -5.13
N ILE A 123 -15.49 16.61 -6.00
CA ILE A 123 -16.87 16.18 -5.72
C ILE A 123 -16.92 14.67 -5.55
N ALA A 124 -16.28 13.90 -6.45
CA ALA A 124 -16.20 12.44 -6.36
C ALA A 124 -15.48 11.99 -5.10
N PHE A 125 -14.39 12.65 -4.73
CA PHE A 125 -13.66 12.38 -3.50
C PHE A 125 -14.52 12.60 -2.25
N ARG A 126 -15.33 13.67 -2.22
CA ARG A 126 -16.28 13.91 -1.13
C ARG A 126 -17.32 12.80 -1.03
N GLN A 127 -17.91 12.42 -2.17
CA GLN A 127 -18.90 11.34 -2.22
C GLN A 127 -18.32 10.00 -1.73
N LEU A 128 -17.08 9.68 -2.13
CA LEU A 128 -16.38 8.51 -1.61
C LEU A 128 -16.24 8.54 -0.09
N ALA A 129 -15.85 9.69 0.47
CA ALA A 129 -15.67 9.82 1.91
C ALA A 129 -17.02 9.74 2.66
N GLU A 130 -18.11 10.27 2.09
CA GLU A 130 -19.47 10.15 2.63
C GLU A 130 -19.99 8.71 2.61
N ASP A 131 -19.60 7.93 1.59
CA ASP A 131 -19.89 6.49 1.43
C ASP A 131 -18.86 5.59 2.14
N ASN A 132 -18.05 6.14 3.05
CA ASN A 132 -16.97 5.43 3.73
C ASN A 132 -16.06 4.64 2.77
N PHE A 133 -15.79 5.17 1.58
CA PHE A 133 -15.04 4.52 0.51
C PHE A 133 -15.60 3.13 0.15
N GLY A 134 -16.93 2.98 0.24
CA GLY A 134 -17.65 1.75 -0.05
C GLY A 134 -17.55 0.66 1.00
N GLU A 135 -17.07 0.97 2.19
CA GLU A 135 -17.19 0.08 3.34
C GLU A 135 -18.53 0.29 4.03
N THR A 136 -19.29 -0.77 4.13
CA THR A 136 -20.44 -0.82 5.04
C THR A 136 -19.91 -0.86 6.48
N GLU A 137 -20.53 -0.11 7.40
CA GLU A 137 -20.24 -0.30 8.83
C GLU A 137 -20.40 -1.78 9.15
N GLU A 138 -19.30 -2.45 9.45
CA GLU A 138 -19.37 -3.81 9.96
C GLU A 138 -20.20 -3.78 11.23
N VAL A 139 -21.39 -4.34 11.15
CA VAL A 139 -22.13 -4.80 12.34
C VAL A 139 -21.14 -5.63 13.14
N ALA A 140 -20.97 -5.32 14.43
CA ALA A 140 -20.02 -5.97 15.34
C ALA A 140 -19.88 -7.46 15.01
N PRO A 141 -18.65 -7.99 14.90
CA PRO A 141 -18.43 -9.35 14.45
C PRO A 141 -19.36 -10.27 15.23
N PRO A 142 -20.04 -11.19 14.55
CA PRO A 142 -20.97 -12.11 15.25
C PRO A 142 -20.19 -12.74 16.39
N THR A 143 -20.74 -12.65 17.59
CA THR A 143 -20.14 -13.26 18.80
C THR A 143 -19.61 -14.62 18.43
N LEU A 144 -18.28 -14.78 18.47
CA LEU A 144 -17.61 -16.00 18.06
C LEU A 144 -18.29 -17.17 18.78
N ARG A 145 -19.08 -17.94 18.05
CA ARG A 145 -19.59 -19.21 18.58
C ARG A 145 -18.37 -20.07 18.86
N PRO A 146 -18.26 -20.69 20.05
CA PRO A 146 -17.15 -21.59 20.32
C PRO A 146 -17.12 -22.65 19.23
N VAL A 147 -16.11 -22.61 18.37
CA VAL A 147 -15.89 -23.63 17.35
C VAL A 147 -15.34 -24.86 18.09
N PRO A 148 -15.90 -26.04 17.91
CA PRO A 148 -15.37 -27.25 18.56
C PRO A 148 -13.91 -27.46 18.05
N PRO A 149 -13.01 -27.94 18.93
CA PRO A 149 -11.65 -28.21 18.55
C PRO A 149 -11.59 -29.23 17.41
N VAL A 150 -10.88 -28.90 16.34
CA VAL A 150 -10.63 -29.81 15.22
C VAL A 150 -9.21 -30.36 15.32
N SER A 151 -9.06 -31.67 15.10
CA SER A 151 -7.75 -32.29 14.99
C SER A 151 -7.51 -32.79 13.56
N GLY A 152 -6.29 -32.69 13.08
CA GLY A 152 -5.91 -33.10 11.73
C GLY A 152 -4.41 -33.21 11.60
N LYS A 153 -3.94 -33.65 10.44
CA LYS A 153 -2.50 -33.65 10.12
C LYS A 153 -2.05 -32.21 9.97
N ALA A 154 -0.96 -31.85 10.65
CA ALA A 154 -0.29 -30.56 10.43
C ALA A 154 0.30 -30.53 9.00
N PHE A 155 -0.02 -29.46 8.27
CA PHE A 155 0.60 -29.16 6.98
C PHE A 155 1.62 -28.03 7.19
N TYR A 156 2.87 -28.31 6.88
CA TYR A 156 3.90 -27.29 6.93
C TYR A 156 4.05 -26.66 5.54
N TYR A 157 3.62 -25.42 5.42
CA TYR A 157 3.79 -24.65 4.18
C TYR A 157 5.26 -24.21 4.06
N GLN A 158 5.91 -24.63 3.00
CA GLN A 158 7.23 -24.14 2.61
C GLN A 158 7.06 -23.20 1.42
N PRO A 159 7.41 -21.91 1.56
CA PRO A 159 7.40 -21.02 0.42
C PRO A 159 8.40 -21.50 -0.63
N VAL A 160 8.04 -21.44 -1.89
CA VAL A 160 8.94 -21.74 -3.00
C VAL A 160 9.95 -20.59 -3.08
N LEU A 161 11.20 -20.87 -2.74
CA LEU A 161 12.30 -19.92 -2.91
C LEU A 161 12.78 -20.00 -4.37
N CYS A 162 12.43 -18.99 -5.15
CA CYS A 162 12.96 -18.83 -6.50
C CYS A 162 14.38 -18.23 -6.42
N THR A 163 15.35 -18.93 -6.98
CA THR A 163 16.69 -18.35 -7.20
C THR A 163 16.64 -17.49 -8.44
N VAL A 164 16.88 -16.19 -8.25
CA VAL A 164 16.85 -15.20 -9.32
C VAL A 164 18.27 -14.91 -9.79
N GLN A 165 18.52 -14.98 -11.10
CA GLN A 165 19.79 -14.59 -11.69
C GLN A 165 19.82 -13.07 -11.87
N ALA A 166 20.88 -12.41 -11.38
CA ALA A 166 20.96 -10.96 -11.45
C ALA A 166 21.31 -10.45 -12.86
N LYS A 167 22.19 -11.17 -13.59
CA LYS A 167 22.67 -10.72 -14.90
C LYS A 167 21.81 -11.27 -16.04
N SER A 168 21.39 -10.36 -16.93
CA SER A 168 20.73 -10.73 -18.17
C SER A 168 21.70 -10.92 -19.31
N THR A 169 21.34 -11.77 -20.28
CA THR A 169 21.96 -11.89 -21.61
C THR A 169 21.09 -11.27 -22.71
N LEU A 170 19.91 -10.77 -22.35
CA LEU A 170 18.97 -10.11 -23.24
C LEU A 170 19.21 -8.58 -23.25
N THR A 171 18.62 -7.89 -24.20
CA THR A 171 18.61 -6.42 -24.19
C THR A 171 17.65 -5.89 -23.12
N VAL A 172 17.80 -4.62 -22.77
CA VAL A 172 16.91 -3.95 -21.79
C VAL A 172 15.46 -3.99 -22.25
N GLU A 173 15.23 -3.75 -23.55
CA GLU A 173 13.90 -3.77 -24.14
C GLU A 173 13.25 -5.17 -24.08
N GLU A 174 14.01 -6.22 -24.31
CA GLU A 174 13.54 -7.59 -24.19
C GLU A 174 13.17 -7.95 -22.75
N GLU A 175 13.97 -7.50 -21.78
CA GLU A 175 13.67 -7.72 -20.35
C GLU A 175 12.45 -6.90 -19.89
N GLN A 176 12.30 -5.66 -20.35
CA GLN A 176 11.11 -4.85 -20.09
C GLN A 176 9.84 -5.51 -20.65
N GLU A 177 9.91 -6.02 -21.86
CA GLU A 177 8.77 -6.71 -22.49
C GLU A 177 8.42 -8.00 -21.74
N ARG A 178 9.42 -8.78 -21.29
CA ARG A 178 9.21 -9.98 -20.45
C ARG A 178 8.52 -9.63 -19.13
N LEU A 179 8.98 -8.56 -18.47
CA LEU A 179 8.36 -8.09 -17.22
C LEU A 179 6.90 -7.71 -17.45
N ARG A 180 6.63 -6.91 -18.47
CA ARG A 180 5.29 -6.44 -18.80
C ARG A 180 4.34 -7.62 -19.10
N GLN A 181 4.78 -8.57 -19.93
CA GLN A 181 3.99 -9.77 -20.23
C GLN A 181 3.69 -10.62 -19.01
N ALA A 182 4.64 -10.76 -18.07
CA ALA A 182 4.43 -11.51 -16.85
C ALA A 182 3.42 -10.82 -15.91
N ILE A 183 3.47 -9.49 -15.82
CA ILE A 183 2.50 -8.70 -15.06
C ILE A 183 1.12 -8.80 -15.71
N ASP A 184 0.98 -8.56 -17.03
CA ASP A 184 -0.28 -8.63 -17.75
C ASP A 184 -0.94 -10.01 -17.58
N PHE A 185 -0.15 -11.09 -17.68
CA PHE A 185 -0.65 -12.45 -17.46
C PHE A 185 -1.16 -12.65 -16.03
N THR A 186 -0.43 -12.17 -15.04
CA THR A 186 -0.83 -12.29 -13.63
C THR A 186 -2.07 -11.45 -13.31
N LEU A 187 -2.21 -10.27 -13.90
CA LEU A 187 -3.40 -9.43 -13.78
C LEU A 187 -4.64 -10.15 -14.36
N LEU A 188 -4.49 -10.79 -15.51
CA LEU A 188 -5.58 -11.58 -16.11
C LEU A 188 -5.99 -12.77 -15.22
N ASP A 189 -5.02 -13.45 -14.61
CA ASP A 189 -5.28 -14.53 -13.65
C ASP A 189 -6.04 -14.02 -12.43
N LEU A 190 -5.62 -12.87 -11.86
CA LEU A 190 -6.30 -12.25 -10.73
C LEU A 190 -7.74 -11.83 -11.06
N MET A 191 -7.97 -11.26 -12.24
CA MET A 191 -9.33 -10.96 -12.72
C MET A 191 -10.20 -12.23 -12.83
N THR A 192 -9.62 -13.31 -13.34
CA THR A 192 -10.31 -14.60 -13.47
C THR A 192 -10.66 -15.18 -12.10
N LEU A 193 -9.75 -15.10 -11.14
CA LEU A 193 -9.98 -15.55 -9.76
C LEU A 193 -11.04 -14.69 -9.05
N THR A 194 -11.03 -13.37 -9.27
CA THR A 194 -12.05 -12.45 -8.76
C THR A 194 -13.44 -12.85 -9.28
N ALA A 195 -13.60 -12.96 -10.58
CA ALA A 195 -14.88 -13.34 -11.19
C ALA A 195 -15.37 -14.73 -10.74
N LYS A 196 -14.46 -15.69 -10.56
CA LYS A 196 -14.79 -17.02 -10.05
C LYS A 196 -15.25 -16.98 -8.59
N ALA A 197 -14.62 -16.16 -7.75
CA ALA A 197 -15.02 -15.97 -6.36
C ALA A 197 -16.41 -15.30 -6.27
N GLU A 198 -16.66 -14.26 -7.05
CA GLU A 198 -17.97 -13.59 -7.15
C GLU A 198 -19.09 -14.55 -7.55
N THR A 199 -18.87 -15.33 -8.62
CA THR A 199 -19.86 -16.33 -9.09
C THR A 199 -20.12 -17.44 -8.07
N SER A 200 -19.19 -17.66 -7.14
CA SER A 200 -19.31 -18.62 -6.04
C SER A 200 -19.91 -18.02 -4.76
N GLY A 201 -20.27 -16.72 -4.76
CA GLY A 201 -20.80 -16.01 -3.60
C GLY A 201 -19.76 -15.79 -2.50
N LEU A 202 -18.47 -15.74 -2.88
CA LEU A 202 -17.33 -15.54 -1.97
C LEU A 202 -16.80 -14.10 -2.07
N ASP A 203 -17.66 -13.13 -1.76
CA ASP A 203 -17.41 -11.70 -1.99
C ASP A 203 -16.15 -11.20 -1.25
N ASP A 204 -15.88 -11.68 -0.04
CA ASP A 204 -14.67 -11.32 0.71
C ASP A 204 -13.39 -11.81 0.00
N ILE A 205 -13.44 -13.00 -0.58
CA ILE A 205 -12.30 -13.56 -1.34
C ILE A 205 -12.12 -12.81 -2.66
N ALA A 206 -13.22 -12.46 -3.34
CA ALA A 206 -13.18 -11.64 -4.54
C ALA A 206 -12.53 -10.29 -4.27
N ALA A 207 -12.88 -9.65 -3.14
CA ALA A 207 -12.27 -8.38 -2.72
C ALA A 207 -10.76 -8.49 -2.44
N ILE A 208 -10.28 -9.62 -1.93
CA ILE A 208 -8.84 -9.88 -1.74
C ILE A 208 -8.13 -9.95 -3.09
N PHE A 209 -8.65 -10.71 -4.06
CA PHE A 209 -8.03 -10.80 -5.38
C PHE A 209 -8.08 -9.48 -6.14
N SER A 210 -9.18 -8.72 -6.04
CA SER A 210 -9.28 -7.37 -6.59
C SER A 210 -8.24 -6.42 -5.97
N GLY A 211 -8.01 -6.51 -4.65
CA GLY A 211 -6.96 -5.76 -3.97
C GLY A 211 -5.55 -6.13 -4.46
N HIS A 212 -5.28 -7.42 -4.66
CA HIS A 212 -4.01 -7.86 -5.24
C HIS A 212 -3.81 -7.37 -6.68
N HIS A 213 -4.88 -7.36 -7.49
CA HIS A 213 -4.86 -6.79 -8.83
C HIS A 213 -4.42 -5.32 -8.79
N THR A 214 -5.06 -4.50 -7.95
CA THR A 214 -4.72 -3.07 -7.84
C THR A 214 -3.29 -2.84 -7.32
N LEU A 215 -2.81 -3.68 -6.37
CA LEU A 215 -1.43 -3.60 -5.87
C LEU A 215 -0.40 -3.94 -6.95
N LEU A 216 -0.70 -4.90 -7.83
CA LEU A 216 0.20 -5.31 -8.90
C LEU A 216 0.19 -4.32 -10.08
N ASP A 217 -0.99 -3.74 -10.38
CA ASP A 217 -1.21 -2.77 -11.46
C ASP A 217 -0.79 -1.33 -11.06
N ASP A 218 0.11 -1.23 -10.10
CA ASP A 218 0.62 0.05 -9.63
C ASP A 218 1.70 0.57 -10.59
N PRO A 219 1.48 1.74 -11.25
CA PRO A 219 2.41 2.27 -12.26
C PRO A 219 3.80 2.57 -11.70
N GLU A 220 3.92 2.91 -10.42
CA GLU A 220 5.21 3.20 -9.80
C GLU A 220 6.09 1.96 -9.66
N LEU A 221 5.50 0.79 -9.39
CA LEU A 221 6.24 -0.46 -9.33
C LEU A 221 6.87 -0.81 -10.69
N LEU A 222 6.09 -0.67 -11.76
CA LEU A 222 6.57 -0.94 -13.12
C LEU A 222 7.64 0.07 -13.55
N ALA A 223 7.46 1.36 -13.21
CA ALA A 223 8.43 2.41 -13.50
C ALA A 223 9.75 2.16 -12.76
N ALA A 224 9.72 1.85 -11.47
CA ALA A 224 10.91 1.55 -10.67
C ALA A 224 11.66 0.31 -11.19
N ALA A 225 10.94 -0.76 -11.55
CA ALA A 225 11.57 -1.94 -12.15
C ALA A 225 12.19 -1.64 -13.52
N SER A 226 11.53 -0.83 -14.35
CA SER A 226 12.04 -0.41 -15.65
C SER A 226 13.30 0.45 -15.52
N GLU A 227 13.39 1.30 -14.52
CA GLU A 227 14.57 2.10 -14.20
C GLU A 227 15.76 1.21 -13.81
N LEU A 228 15.55 0.21 -12.94
CA LEU A 228 16.59 -0.76 -12.59
C LEU A 228 17.09 -1.53 -13.80
N LEU A 229 16.21 -1.98 -14.70
CA LEU A 229 16.59 -2.67 -15.93
C LEU A 229 17.49 -1.82 -16.81
N GLN A 230 17.22 -0.51 -16.91
CA GLN A 230 18.03 0.43 -17.70
C GLN A 230 19.41 0.69 -17.09
N HIS A 231 19.48 0.78 -15.76
CA HIS A 231 20.74 1.15 -15.07
C HIS A 231 21.65 -0.04 -14.81
N GLU A 232 21.10 -1.20 -14.45
CA GLU A 232 21.88 -2.34 -13.96
C GLU A 232 22.04 -3.47 -14.99
N HIS A 233 21.36 -3.42 -16.14
CA HIS A 233 21.34 -4.50 -17.14
C HIS A 233 21.09 -5.87 -16.52
N CYS A 234 20.11 -5.92 -15.62
CA CYS A 234 19.72 -7.11 -14.88
C CYS A 234 18.56 -7.85 -15.55
N THR A 235 18.18 -9.01 -15.02
CA THR A 235 16.98 -9.75 -15.47
C THR A 235 15.70 -9.09 -14.94
N ALA A 236 14.58 -9.27 -15.63
CA ALA A 236 13.26 -8.81 -15.22
C ALA A 236 12.89 -9.29 -13.80
N GLU A 237 13.18 -10.57 -13.50
CA GLU A 237 12.93 -11.19 -12.21
C GLU A 237 13.75 -10.54 -11.08
N TYR A 238 14.98 -10.17 -11.36
CA TYR A 238 15.85 -9.51 -10.38
C TYR A 238 15.38 -8.09 -10.11
N ALA A 239 15.10 -7.30 -11.16
CA ALA A 239 14.58 -5.94 -11.02
C ALA A 239 13.29 -5.94 -10.20
N TRP A 240 12.34 -6.81 -10.53
CA TRP A 240 11.08 -6.95 -9.80
C TRP A 240 11.30 -7.33 -8.33
N GLN A 241 12.19 -8.30 -8.07
CA GLN A 241 12.51 -8.71 -6.70
C GLN A 241 13.10 -7.57 -5.87
N GLN A 242 13.97 -6.73 -6.44
CA GLN A 242 14.56 -5.59 -5.72
C GLN A 242 13.49 -4.55 -5.39
N VAL A 243 12.64 -4.18 -6.34
CA VAL A 243 11.53 -3.23 -6.11
C VAL A 243 10.61 -3.71 -5.00
N LEU A 244 10.19 -4.98 -5.02
CA LEU A 244 9.33 -5.54 -3.97
C LEU A 244 10.04 -5.60 -2.60
N LYS A 245 11.35 -5.84 -2.60
CA LYS A 245 12.14 -5.84 -1.37
C LYS A 245 12.22 -4.44 -0.74
N GLU A 246 12.46 -3.42 -1.54
CA GLU A 246 12.48 -2.03 -1.10
C GLU A 246 11.12 -1.61 -0.56
N LEU A 247 10.04 -1.90 -1.28
CA LEU A 247 8.68 -1.63 -0.83
C LEU A 247 8.37 -2.35 0.50
N SER A 248 8.76 -3.62 0.62
CA SER A 248 8.59 -4.39 1.86
C SER A 248 9.35 -3.77 3.04
N GLN A 249 10.55 -3.23 2.80
CA GLN A 249 11.32 -2.54 3.83
C GLN A 249 10.64 -1.23 4.25
N GLN A 250 10.07 -0.48 3.31
CA GLN A 250 9.29 0.73 3.62
C GLN A 250 8.08 0.40 4.50
N TYR A 251 7.33 -0.66 4.18
CA TYR A 251 6.20 -1.11 5.01
C TYR A 251 6.63 -1.59 6.40
N GLN A 252 7.81 -2.17 6.56
CA GLN A 252 8.31 -2.61 7.88
C GLN A 252 8.72 -1.45 8.79
N GLN A 253 8.93 -0.26 8.24
CA GLN A 253 9.28 0.96 8.99
C GLN A 253 8.03 1.74 9.46
N LEU A 254 6.85 1.34 8.99
CA LEU A 254 5.55 1.92 9.37
C LEU A 254 5.06 1.38 10.72
#